data_cc26bb236ae15add109dd26ea589e15c
#
_entry.id   cc26bb236ae15add109dd26ea589e15c
#
_cell.length_a   1.000
_cell.length_b   1.000
_cell.length_c   1.000
_cell.angle_alpha   90.00
_cell.angle_beta   90.00
_cell.angle_gamma   90.00
#
_symmetry.space_group_name_H-M   'P 1'
#
loop_
_entity.id
_entity.type
_entity.pdbx_description
1 polymer ?
#
loop_
_entity_poly.entity_id
_entity_poly.type
_entity_poly.pdbx_seq_one_letter_code
_entity_poly.pdbx_strand_id
1 'polypeptide(L)'
;AQAAIESDEMNYEAVKKEIQKLIAAAAASKPQLSFSGFICPLKSYTRISSEYGWRKNPVSGVNKLHAGTDFAAPAGTPIYAAASGYVQVAGWSSGGYGNYVIIYHGKMSDGNAYSTLYGHMRSVATSAGKYVKQGELIGYVGSTGNSTGNHLHLEVWKGGSKANAVNPRGYIPMK
;
A
#
# COMPACT_ATOMS: atom_id res chain seq x y z
N ALA A 1 13.53 20.13 -2.08
CA ALA A 1 13.45 18.73 -2.48
C ALA A 1 12.04 18.22 -2.39
N GLN A 2 11.35 18.66 -1.39
CA GLN A 2 9.98 18.22 -1.21
C GLN A 2 9.02 18.84 -2.23
N ALA A 3 9.49 19.81 -2.95
CA ALA A 3 8.71 20.41 -4.02
C ALA A 3 8.34 19.39 -5.10
N ALA A 4 9.09 18.31 -5.20
CA ALA A 4 8.82 17.27 -6.18
C ALA A 4 7.82 16.23 -5.68
N ILE A 5 7.13 16.52 -4.60
CA ILE A 5 6.20 15.59 -4.00
C ILE A 5 5.06 15.28 -4.95
N GLU A 6 4.84 13.99 -5.15
CA GLU A 6 3.67 13.50 -5.84
C GLU A 6 2.45 13.65 -4.97
N SER A 7 1.26 13.57 -5.56
CA SER A 7 0.04 13.73 -4.79
C SER A 7 -0.11 12.74 -3.65
N ASP A 8 0.50 11.57 -3.78
CA ASP A 8 0.46 10.52 -2.77
C ASP A 8 1.72 10.46 -1.91
N GLU A 9 2.61 11.42 -2.05
CA GLU A 9 3.82 11.45 -1.26
C GLU A 9 3.56 12.07 0.11
N MET A 10 4.39 11.68 1.08
CA MET A 10 4.21 12.04 2.46
C MET A 10 5.53 12.47 3.07
N ASN A 11 5.49 12.87 4.33
CA ASN A 11 6.70 13.06 5.11
C ASN A 11 7.36 11.70 5.33
N TYR A 12 8.29 11.36 4.46
CA TYR A 12 8.86 10.04 4.36
C TYR A 12 9.49 9.55 5.67
N GLU A 13 10.28 10.40 6.32
CA GLU A 13 10.98 9.98 7.53
C GLU A 13 10.04 9.69 8.69
N ALA A 14 9.03 10.53 8.88
CA ALA A 14 8.05 10.33 9.93
C ALA A 14 7.24 9.05 9.71
N VAL A 15 6.77 8.85 8.47
CA VAL A 15 5.98 7.68 8.12
C VAL A 15 6.81 6.41 8.21
N LYS A 16 8.04 6.45 7.72
CA LYS A 16 8.95 5.30 7.79
C LYS A 16 9.16 4.85 9.22
N LYS A 17 9.38 5.80 10.13
CA LYS A 17 9.59 5.49 11.54
C LYS A 17 8.35 4.89 12.18
N GLU A 18 7.18 5.46 11.92
CA GLU A 18 5.90 4.95 12.39
C GLU A 18 5.68 3.51 11.93
N ILE A 19 5.84 3.27 10.61
CA ILE A 19 5.62 1.97 10.01
C ILE A 19 6.59 0.93 10.52
N GLN A 20 7.88 1.26 10.63
CA GLN A 20 8.88 0.32 11.12
C GLN A 20 8.57 -0.16 12.53
N LYS A 21 8.11 0.74 13.38
CA LYS A 21 7.72 0.39 14.75
C LYS A 21 6.55 -0.59 14.76
N LEU A 22 5.54 -0.34 13.93
CA LEU A 22 4.35 -1.17 13.85
C LEU A 22 4.67 -2.55 13.26
N ILE A 23 5.50 -2.59 12.22
CA ILE A 23 5.92 -3.84 11.60
C ILE A 23 6.69 -4.71 12.59
N ALA A 24 7.63 -4.13 13.33
CA ALA A 24 8.41 -4.87 14.30
C ALA A 24 7.52 -5.51 15.38
N ALA A 25 6.53 -4.77 15.86
CA ALA A 25 5.60 -5.28 16.86
C ALA A 25 4.75 -6.43 16.30
N ALA A 26 4.26 -6.29 15.09
CA ALA A 26 3.44 -7.31 14.44
C ALA A 26 4.24 -8.57 14.12
N ALA A 27 5.45 -8.41 13.59
CA ALA A 27 6.33 -9.54 13.25
C ALA A 27 6.69 -10.36 14.49
N ALA A 28 6.90 -9.70 15.62
CA ALA A 28 7.21 -10.39 16.87
C ALA A 28 6.06 -11.27 17.35
N SER A 29 4.81 -10.86 17.08
CA SER A 29 3.63 -11.60 17.52
C SER A 29 3.12 -12.63 16.51
N LYS A 30 3.54 -12.54 15.23
CA LYS A 30 3.00 -13.37 14.14
C LYS A 30 4.13 -13.95 13.26
N PRO A 31 5.05 -14.75 13.81
CA PRO A 31 6.26 -15.13 13.06
C PRO A 31 6.05 -16.21 11.99
N GLN A 32 5.00 -16.99 12.05
CA GLN A 32 4.85 -18.20 11.22
C GLN A 32 3.87 -18.04 10.04
N LEU A 33 3.54 -16.83 9.69
CA LEU A 33 2.60 -16.59 8.60
C LEU A 33 3.24 -16.84 7.24
N SER A 34 2.48 -17.44 6.31
CA SER A 34 2.93 -17.67 4.93
C SER A 34 1.76 -17.55 3.97
N PHE A 35 2.06 -17.34 2.70
CA PHE A 35 1.03 -17.20 1.65
C PHE A 35 1.58 -17.67 0.31
N SER A 36 0.69 -17.95 -0.66
CA SER A 36 1.07 -18.54 -1.95
C SER A 36 1.15 -17.54 -3.11
N GLY A 37 0.61 -16.35 -2.97
CA GLY A 37 0.65 -15.33 -4.02
C GLY A 37 -0.47 -14.31 -3.84
N PHE A 38 -0.47 -13.31 -4.72
CA PHE A 38 -1.39 -12.18 -4.62
C PHE A 38 -2.53 -12.26 -5.63
N ILE A 39 -3.64 -11.58 -5.32
CA ILE A 39 -4.69 -11.25 -6.28
C ILE A 39 -4.74 -9.73 -6.44
N CYS A 40 -5.41 -9.25 -7.49
CA CYS A 40 -5.65 -7.83 -7.64
C CYS A 40 -6.60 -7.35 -6.54
N PRO A 41 -6.28 -6.26 -5.82
CA PRO A 41 -7.13 -5.79 -4.73
C PRO A 41 -8.42 -5.13 -5.17
N LEU A 42 -8.59 -4.85 -6.46
CA LEU A 42 -9.81 -4.29 -7.02
C LEU A 42 -10.39 -5.25 -8.03
N LYS A 43 -11.71 -5.48 -7.96
CA LYS A 43 -12.40 -6.32 -8.94
C LYS A 43 -12.51 -5.62 -10.30
N SER A 44 -12.56 -4.28 -10.28
CA SER A 44 -12.54 -3.48 -11.48
C SER A 44 -11.98 -2.10 -11.17
N TYR A 45 -11.37 -1.48 -12.17
CA TYR A 45 -10.84 -0.13 -12.08
C TYR A 45 -10.77 0.46 -13.49
N THR A 46 -10.68 1.79 -13.58
CA THR A 46 -10.73 2.48 -14.87
C THR A 46 -9.44 2.28 -15.65
N ARG A 47 -8.29 2.49 -15.00
CA ARG A 47 -6.97 2.38 -15.62
C ARG A 47 -5.89 2.45 -14.53
N ILE A 48 -4.68 2.09 -14.89
CA ILE A 48 -3.51 2.40 -14.07
C ILE A 48 -3.17 3.86 -14.37
N SER A 49 -3.35 4.72 -13.38
CA SER A 49 -3.12 6.15 -13.55
C SER A 49 -1.69 6.56 -13.32
N SER A 50 -0.93 5.77 -12.58
CA SER A 50 0.47 6.04 -12.31
C SER A 50 1.22 4.76 -11.96
N GLU A 51 2.34 4.54 -12.65
CA GLU A 51 3.15 3.34 -12.47
C GLU A 51 4.19 3.52 -11.36
N TYR A 52 4.64 2.40 -10.82
CA TYR A 52 5.80 2.37 -9.95
C TYR A 52 7.04 2.81 -10.75
N GLY A 53 7.90 3.57 -10.12
CA GLY A 53 9.22 3.87 -10.68
C GLY A 53 9.67 5.30 -10.47
N TRP A 54 10.89 5.52 -10.89
CA TRP A 54 11.48 6.85 -10.84
C TRP A 54 10.88 7.73 -11.92
N ARG A 55 10.55 8.94 -11.54
CA ARG A 55 10.07 9.93 -12.50
C ARG A 55 10.54 11.31 -12.14
N LYS A 56 10.69 12.12 -13.18
CA LYS A 56 11.18 13.46 -13.04
C LYS A 56 10.02 14.44 -12.97
N ASN A 57 10.03 15.29 -11.97
CA ASN A 57 9.03 16.34 -11.86
C ASN A 57 9.28 17.34 -13.00
N PRO A 58 8.29 17.63 -13.84
CA PRO A 58 8.49 18.51 -15.00
C PRO A 58 8.77 19.96 -14.62
N VAL A 59 8.43 20.37 -13.41
CA VAL A 59 8.67 21.75 -12.95
C VAL A 59 10.02 21.86 -12.26
N SER A 60 10.27 21.02 -11.25
CA SER A 60 11.49 21.11 -10.44
C SER A 60 12.70 20.40 -11.04
N GLY A 61 12.46 19.43 -11.93
CA GLY A 61 13.52 18.60 -12.48
C GLY A 61 14.04 17.53 -11.51
N VAL A 62 13.46 17.42 -10.33
CA VAL A 62 13.90 16.45 -9.31
C VAL A 62 13.33 15.07 -9.61
N ASN A 63 14.20 14.04 -9.52
CA ASN A 63 13.76 12.65 -9.65
C ASN A 63 13.14 12.18 -8.34
N LYS A 64 11.95 11.57 -8.42
CA LYS A 64 11.26 10.98 -7.27
C LYS A 64 10.86 9.56 -7.60
N LEU A 65 10.95 8.71 -6.60
CA LEU A 65 10.43 7.35 -6.71
C LEU A 65 8.95 7.35 -6.35
N HIS A 66 8.12 6.89 -7.28
CA HIS A 66 6.75 6.52 -6.97
C HIS A 66 6.80 5.06 -6.51
N ALA A 67 6.60 4.85 -5.21
CA ALA A 67 6.87 3.57 -4.56
C ALA A 67 5.75 2.54 -4.74
N GLY A 68 4.72 2.88 -5.49
CA GLY A 68 3.59 1.99 -5.71
C GLY A 68 2.97 2.18 -7.08
N THR A 69 1.83 1.56 -7.26
CA THR A 69 1.01 1.68 -8.49
C THR A 69 -0.34 2.27 -8.10
N ASP A 70 -0.80 3.22 -8.89
CA ASP A 70 -2.08 3.87 -8.67
C ASP A 70 -3.13 3.35 -9.64
N PHE A 71 -4.23 2.87 -9.07
CA PHE A 71 -5.37 2.35 -9.82
C PHE A 71 -6.49 3.39 -9.75
N ALA A 72 -6.77 4.05 -10.84
CA ALA A 72 -7.89 4.99 -10.91
C ALA A 72 -9.21 4.22 -10.86
N ALA A 73 -10.06 4.58 -9.92
CA ALA A 73 -11.35 3.95 -9.73
C ALA A 73 -12.30 4.93 -9.03
N PRO A 74 -13.61 4.80 -9.21
CA PRO A 74 -14.56 5.68 -8.53
C PRO A 74 -14.45 5.60 -7.01
N ALA A 75 -14.72 6.71 -6.34
CA ALA A 75 -14.82 6.73 -4.89
C ALA A 75 -15.85 5.70 -4.42
N GLY A 76 -15.51 4.97 -3.38
CA GLY A 76 -16.38 3.93 -2.85
C GLY A 76 -16.21 2.55 -3.48
N THR A 77 -15.34 2.40 -4.48
CA THR A 77 -15.00 1.09 -5.03
C THR A 77 -14.41 0.23 -3.93
N PRO A 78 -14.92 -0.99 -3.70
CA PRO A 78 -14.39 -1.85 -2.63
C PRO A 78 -12.94 -2.27 -2.90
N ILE A 79 -12.14 -2.28 -1.84
CA ILE A 79 -10.75 -2.75 -1.87
C ILE A 79 -10.66 -4.03 -1.06
N TYR A 80 -10.02 -5.04 -1.63
CA TYR A 80 -9.89 -6.37 -1.02
C TYR A 80 -8.43 -6.67 -0.70
N ALA A 81 -8.23 -7.48 0.34
CA ALA A 81 -6.87 -7.91 0.71
C ALA A 81 -6.24 -8.69 -0.44
N ALA A 82 -5.08 -8.27 -0.90
CA ALA A 82 -4.38 -8.91 -2.02
C ALA A 82 -3.90 -10.33 -1.67
N ALA A 83 -3.72 -10.62 -0.40
CA ALA A 83 -3.40 -11.93 0.12
C ALA A 83 -3.82 -11.99 1.58
N SER A 84 -3.91 -13.20 2.13
CA SER A 84 -4.20 -13.37 3.55
C SER A 84 -3.07 -12.81 4.39
N GLY A 85 -3.38 -12.31 5.57
CA GLY A 85 -2.38 -11.78 6.46
C GLY A 85 -2.96 -11.07 7.67
N TYR A 86 -2.08 -10.49 8.47
CA TYR A 86 -2.46 -9.70 9.62
C TYR A 86 -2.38 -8.22 9.30
N VAL A 87 -3.42 -7.49 9.65
CA VAL A 87 -3.47 -6.05 9.50
C VAL A 87 -2.54 -5.43 10.54
N GLN A 88 -1.48 -4.79 10.06
CA GLN A 88 -0.52 -4.10 10.92
C GLN A 88 -0.98 -2.70 11.26
N VAL A 89 -1.57 -2.04 10.28
CA VAL A 89 -2.03 -0.65 10.40
C VAL A 89 -3.39 -0.55 9.72
N ALA A 90 -4.31 0.15 10.36
CA ALA A 90 -5.60 0.50 9.77
C ALA A 90 -6.04 1.82 10.39
N GLY A 91 -5.93 2.92 9.66
CA GLY A 91 -6.26 4.22 10.21
C GLY A 91 -5.77 5.36 9.35
N TRP A 92 -5.50 6.46 9.98
CA TRP A 92 -5.07 7.69 9.33
C TRP A 92 -3.56 7.88 9.41
N SER A 93 -2.95 8.26 8.29
CA SER A 93 -1.55 8.66 8.26
C SER A 93 -1.47 10.17 8.03
N SER A 94 -0.82 10.88 8.93
CA SER A 94 -0.55 12.31 8.77
C SER A 94 0.58 12.58 7.77
N GLY A 95 1.24 11.52 7.29
CA GLY A 95 2.36 11.64 6.36
C GLY A 95 1.97 11.74 4.89
N GLY A 96 0.69 11.60 4.55
CA GLY A 96 0.24 11.75 3.17
C GLY A 96 -0.63 10.63 2.62
N TYR A 97 -0.62 9.44 3.21
CA TYR A 97 -1.46 8.33 2.74
C TYR A 97 -2.95 8.52 3.02
N GLY A 98 -3.30 9.41 3.96
CA GLY A 98 -4.68 9.53 4.41
C GLY A 98 -5.13 8.28 5.13
N ASN A 99 -6.34 7.81 4.87
CA ASN A 99 -6.79 6.53 5.41
C ASN A 99 -6.05 5.40 4.68
N TYR A 100 -5.39 4.54 5.44
CA TYR A 100 -4.57 3.50 4.84
C TYR A 100 -4.58 2.22 5.66
N VAL A 101 -4.22 1.13 5.00
CA VAL A 101 -4.09 -0.21 5.59
C VAL A 101 -2.76 -0.80 5.18
N ILE A 102 -2.09 -1.46 6.11
CA ILE A 102 -0.92 -2.27 5.82
C ILE A 102 -1.21 -3.68 6.30
N ILE A 103 -0.99 -4.67 5.42
CA ILE A 103 -1.16 -6.08 5.75
C ILE A 103 0.18 -6.78 5.64
N TYR A 104 0.54 -7.52 6.68
CA TYR A 104 1.71 -8.40 6.68
C TYR A 104 1.27 -9.80 6.28
N HIS A 105 1.84 -10.31 5.20
CA HIS A 105 1.43 -11.61 4.63
C HIS A 105 2.32 -12.77 5.04
N GLY A 106 3.48 -12.49 5.63
CA GLY A 106 4.44 -13.53 5.93
C GLY A 106 5.27 -13.92 4.70
N LYS A 107 5.77 -15.15 4.70
CA LYS A 107 6.70 -15.60 3.67
C LYS A 107 5.98 -16.19 2.46
N MET A 108 6.46 -15.85 1.28
CA MET A 108 6.07 -16.48 0.03
C MET A 108 7.07 -17.59 -0.31
N SER A 109 6.81 -18.37 -1.35
CA SER A 109 7.65 -19.50 -1.77
C SER A 109 9.09 -19.11 -2.08
N ASP A 110 9.36 -17.85 -2.38
CA ASP A 110 10.71 -17.36 -2.64
C ASP A 110 11.53 -17.15 -1.35
N GLY A 111 10.93 -17.39 -0.18
CA GLY A 111 11.58 -17.24 1.11
C GLY A 111 11.56 -15.84 1.67
N ASN A 112 11.03 -14.86 0.96
CA ASN A 112 10.92 -13.49 1.42
C ASN A 112 9.57 -13.23 2.06
N ALA A 113 9.55 -12.39 3.10
CA ALA A 113 8.32 -11.89 3.68
C ALA A 113 7.81 -10.70 2.87
N TYR A 114 6.50 -10.54 2.81
CA TYR A 114 5.89 -9.45 2.05
C TYR A 114 4.82 -8.74 2.86
N SER A 115 4.69 -7.45 2.61
CA SER A 115 3.57 -6.64 3.10
C SER A 115 2.99 -5.86 1.93
N THR A 116 1.72 -5.47 2.06
CA THR A 116 1.08 -4.58 1.10
C THR A 116 0.49 -3.38 1.81
N LEU A 117 0.52 -2.24 1.14
CA LEU A 117 -0.04 -0.99 1.65
C LEU A 117 -1.09 -0.50 0.68
N TYR A 118 -2.22 -0.06 1.22
CA TYR A 118 -3.38 0.44 0.49
C TYR A 118 -3.68 1.84 0.98
N GLY A 119 -3.44 2.85 0.17
CA GLY A 119 -3.52 4.25 0.58
C GLY A 119 -4.66 5.04 -0.04
N HIS A 120 -4.87 6.22 0.50
CA HIS A 120 -5.87 7.21 0.07
C HIS A 120 -7.31 6.71 0.14
N MET A 121 -7.59 5.79 1.05
CA MET A 121 -8.91 5.24 1.20
C MET A 121 -9.92 6.29 1.65
N ARG A 122 -11.15 6.17 1.15
CA ARG A 122 -12.28 6.93 1.64
C ARG A 122 -12.60 6.53 3.07
N SER A 123 -12.63 5.23 3.32
CA SER A 123 -12.85 4.66 4.64
C SER A 123 -12.20 3.29 4.75
N VAL A 124 -11.87 2.89 5.96
CA VAL A 124 -11.24 1.63 6.28
C VAL A 124 -12.31 0.69 6.85
N ALA A 125 -12.32 -0.56 6.37
CA ALA A 125 -13.30 -1.58 6.78
C ALA A 125 -12.67 -2.73 7.55
N THR A 126 -11.50 -2.51 8.12
CA THR A 126 -10.80 -3.49 8.94
C THR A 126 -10.11 -2.78 10.10
N SER A 127 -9.40 -3.52 10.95
CA SER A 127 -8.72 -2.93 12.10
C SER A 127 -7.39 -3.61 12.33
N ALA A 128 -6.46 -2.87 12.94
CA ALA A 128 -5.13 -3.38 13.26
C ALA A 128 -5.24 -4.61 14.19
N GLY A 129 -4.40 -5.59 13.92
CA GLY A 129 -4.38 -6.84 14.68
C GLY A 129 -5.30 -7.92 14.13
N LYS A 130 -6.18 -7.59 13.21
CA LYS A 130 -7.12 -8.56 12.64
C LYS A 130 -6.44 -9.41 11.57
N TYR A 131 -6.72 -10.71 11.55
CA TYR A 131 -6.36 -11.56 10.43
C TYR A 131 -7.41 -11.43 9.34
N VAL A 132 -6.98 -11.16 8.11
CA VAL A 132 -7.86 -11.07 6.95
C VAL A 132 -7.49 -12.16 5.95
N LYS A 133 -8.49 -12.69 5.27
CA LYS A 133 -8.30 -13.68 4.21
C LYS A 133 -8.10 -12.96 2.88
N GLN A 134 -7.38 -13.60 1.96
CA GLN A 134 -7.27 -13.12 0.60
C GLN A 134 -8.67 -12.85 0.03
N GLY A 135 -8.88 -11.66 -0.52
CA GLY A 135 -10.17 -11.27 -1.07
C GLY A 135 -11.16 -10.71 -0.06
N GLU A 136 -10.79 -10.62 1.21
CA GLU A 136 -11.66 -10.01 2.21
C GLU A 136 -11.69 -8.49 2.06
N LEU A 137 -12.85 -7.89 2.25
CA LEU A 137 -13.02 -6.42 2.15
C LEU A 137 -12.21 -5.73 3.23
N ILE A 138 -11.41 -4.72 2.85
CA ILE A 138 -10.60 -3.97 3.80
C ILE A 138 -10.85 -2.46 3.77
N GLY A 139 -11.57 -1.96 2.77
CA GLY A 139 -11.88 -0.55 2.68
C GLY A 139 -12.42 -0.15 1.32
N TYR A 140 -12.42 1.15 1.06
CA TYR A 140 -13.02 1.71 -0.15
C TYR A 140 -12.13 2.78 -0.74
N VAL A 141 -12.09 2.84 -2.07
CA VAL A 141 -11.32 3.84 -2.81
C VAL A 141 -11.77 5.25 -2.47
N GLY A 142 -10.82 6.15 -2.34
CA GLY A 142 -11.08 7.55 -2.11
C GLY A 142 -9.95 8.43 -2.60
N SER A 143 -9.81 9.58 -1.98
CA SER A 143 -8.78 10.57 -2.32
C SER A 143 -8.29 11.29 -1.07
N THR A 144 -8.20 10.58 0.06
CA THR A 144 -7.77 11.16 1.33
C THR A 144 -6.26 11.29 1.38
N GLY A 145 -5.78 12.23 2.20
CA GLY A 145 -4.35 12.53 2.28
C GLY A 145 -3.87 13.36 1.11
N ASN A 146 -2.62 13.16 0.71
CA ASN A 146 -2.02 13.86 -0.43
C ASN A 146 -2.44 13.20 -1.74
N SER A 147 -3.61 13.54 -2.22
CA SER A 147 -4.18 12.94 -3.43
C SER A 147 -4.95 13.99 -4.21
N THR A 148 -4.87 13.92 -5.54
CA THR A 148 -5.56 14.83 -6.44
C THR A 148 -6.73 14.18 -7.18
N GLY A 149 -7.05 12.92 -6.89
CA GLY A 149 -8.16 12.24 -7.53
C GLY A 149 -8.38 10.87 -6.93
N ASN A 150 -9.55 10.30 -7.19
CA ASN A 150 -9.91 9.00 -6.64
C ASN A 150 -9.07 7.89 -7.24
N HIS A 151 -8.30 7.22 -6.39
CA HIS A 151 -7.47 6.08 -6.79
C HIS A 151 -7.08 5.25 -5.59
N LEU A 152 -6.72 4.00 -5.84
CA LEU A 152 -6.02 3.17 -4.87
C LEU A 152 -4.52 3.29 -5.13
N HIS A 153 -3.77 3.69 -4.10
CA HIS A 153 -2.32 3.62 -4.13
C HIS A 153 -1.90 2.31 -3.46
N LEU A 154 -1.28 1.43 -4.23
CA LEU A 154 -0.87 0.10 -3.78
C LEU A 154 0.64 -0.02 -3.76
N GLU A 155 1.20 -0.39 -2.61
CA GLU A 155 2.62 -0.73 -2.50
C GLU A 155 2.79 -2.20 -2.15
N VAL A 156 3.82 -2.81 -2.69
CA VAL A 156 4.27 -4.16 -2.32
C VAL A 156 5.66 -4.02 -1.72
N TRP A 157 5.85 -4.54 -0.53
CA TRP A 157 7.11 -4.45 0.19
C TRP A 157 7.72 -5.83 0.32
N LYS A 158 8.78 -6.07 -0.42
CA LYS A 158 9.57 -7.28 -0.29
C LYS A 158 10.46 -7.17 0.94
N GLY A 159 10.38 -8.12 1.85
CA GLY A 159 11.07 -8.04 3.13
C GLY A 159 10.25 -7.31 4.20
N GLY A 160 9.03 -6.90 3.88
CA GLY A 160 8.11 -6.30 4.86
C GLY A 160 8.44 -4.89 5.29
N SER A 161 9.28 -4.17 4.56
CA SER A 161 9.68 -2.81 4.89
C SER A 161 9.46 -1.88 3.70
N LYS A 162 8.97 -0.66 3.96
CA LYS A 162 8.77 0.35 2.93
C LYS A 162 10.07 0.66 2.17
N ALA A 163 11.21 0.57 2.82
CA ALA A 163 12.50 0.79 2.16
C ALA A 163 12.75 -0.21 1.03
N ASN A 164 12.05 -1.34 1.05
CA ASN A 164 12.18 -2.41 0.06
C ASN A 164 10.93 -2.50 -0.84
N ALA A 165 10.27 -1.38 -1.09
CA ALA A 165 9.14 -1.34 -2.01
C ALA A 165 9.59 -1.78 -3.40
N VAL A 166 8.79 -2.63 -4.03
CA VAL A 166 9.07 -3.18 -5.35
C VAL A 166 7.92 -2.87 -6.30
N ASN A 167 8.16 -3.05 -7.60
CA ASN A 167 7.12 -2.79 -8.58
C ASN A 167 5.96 -3.79 -8.40
N PRO A 168 4.76 -3.31 -8.05
CA PRO A 168 3.61 -4.19 -7.86
C PRO A 168 3.28 -5.08 -9.07
N ARG A 169 3.58 -4.63 -10.29
CA ARG A 169 3.30 -5.42 -11.49
C ARG A 169 4.01 -6.76 -11.53
N GLY A 170 5.12 -6.88 -10.81
CA GLY A 170 5.83 -8.15 -10.73
C GLY A 170 5.16 -9.16 -9.80
N TYR A 171 4.17 -8.75 -9.04
CA TYR A 171 3.56 -9.56 -7.98
C TYR A 171 2.05 -9.60 -8.05
N ILE A 172 1.42 -8.50 -8.41
CA ILE A 172 -0.04 -8.34 -8.41
C ILE A 172 -0.58 -8.55 -9.81
N PRO A 173 -1.49 -9.50 -10.01
CA PRO A 173 -2.23 -9.56 -11.28
C PRO A 173 -3.02 -8.28 -11.45
N MET A 174 -2.99 -7.71 -12.63
CA MET A 174 -3.65 -6.44 -12.88
C MET A 174 -5.16 -6.59 -13.16
N LYS A 175 -5.68 -7.78 -12.97
CA LYS A 175 -7.12 -8.06 -13.08
C LYS A 175 -7.57 -9.11 -12.07
#